data_4d96a582111af3b3d96617dd6ea7c7de
#
_entry.id   4d96a582111af3b3d96617dd6ea7c7de
#
_cell.length_a   1.000
_cell.length_b   1.000
_cell.length_c   1.000
_cell.angle_alpha   90.00
_cell.angle_beta   90.00
_cell.angle_gamma   90.00
#
_symmetry.space_group_name_H-M   'P 1'
#
loop_
_entity.id
_entity.type
_entity.pdbx_description
1 polymer ?
#
loop_
_entity_poly.entity_id
_entity_poly.type
_entity_poly.pdbx_seq_one_letter_code
_entity_poly.pdbx_strand_id
1 'polypeptide(L)'
;VIELSKKEKAYFHLPGLFEFYELYKKFLPLFYNHREYFYDWCEIGSIYGAPMDCLWGGGRLGEGEDNPREVLDLIKTYHISARLTFSNSMLEEEHLSDPKCNTLCRLFNEAGNNGVIVHSDLLLHYLMEKYPNLYFASSTTKVITDFNDFKEECEREEFRYVVPDFRLNKRFKLLSTIKQKDKVEFLCNECCYVGCQDRKKCYETVSLQNLGKDIPDHICKAPNAKQGYRFSLAMNNPSFISIQSIYRPLGFTQFKIEGRSLGSALVLEFLLYYMVKPEYSIHVREEIYLDNMLDLF
;
A
#
# COMPACT_ATOMS: atom_id res chain seq x y z
N VAL A 1 29.49 -8.93 6.06
CA VAL A 1 28.10 -8.86 5.56
C VAL A 1 28.21 -8.65 4.06
N ILE A 2 27.75 -9.58 3.24
CA ILE A 2 27.68 -9.42 1.78
C ILE A 2 26.52 -8.47 1.51
N GLU A 3 26.80 -7.30 0.94
CA GLU A 3 25.77 -6.36 0.57
C GLU A 3 24.98 -6.89 -0.63
N LEU A 4 23.71 -7.23 -0.41
CA LEU A 4 22.84 -7.72 -1.48
C LEU A 4 22.56 -6.60 -2.49
N SER A 5 22.59 -6.92 -3.78
CA SER A 5 22.20 -6.00 -4.84
C SER A 5 20.72 -5.63 -4.73
N LYS A 6 20.31 -4.47 -5.32
CA LYS A 6 18.89 -4.05 -5.33
C LYS A 6 17.94 -5.10 -5.90
N LYS A 7 18.40 -5.95 -6.82
CA LYS A 7 17.61 -7.04 -7.42
C LYS A 7 17.42 -8.25 -6.51
N GLU A 8 18.22 -8.35 -5.45
CA GLU A 8 18.14 -9.43 -4.48
C GLU A 8 17.29 -9.06 -3.26
N LYS A 9 16.88 -7.80 -3.15
CA LYS A 9 16.03 -7.30 -2.07
C LYS A 9 14.54 -7.35 -2.43
N ALA A 10 13.70 -7.42 -1.41
CA ALA A 10 12.26 -7.22 -1.50
C ALA A 10 11.90 -5.94 -0.77
N TYR A 11 11.23 -5.03 -1.47
CA TYR A 11 10.78 -3.75 -0.94
C TYR A 11 9.31 -3.85 -0.55
N PHE A 12 9.02 -3.70 0.72
CA PHE A 12 7.66 -3.70 1.25
C PHE A 12 7.08 -2.30 1.30
N HIS A 13 5.86 -2.14 0.80
CA HIS A 13 5.07 -0.92 0.86
C HIS A 13 4.00 -1.09 1.94
N LEU A 14 4.11 -0.32 3.01
CA LEU A 14 3.38 -0.52 4.25
C LEU A 14 2.13 0.37 4.32
N PRO A 15 1.01 -0.11 4.91
CA PRO A 15 -0.25 0.63 4.94
C PRO A 15 -0.30 1.66 6.08
N GLY A 16 -1.19 2.66 5.96
CA GLY A 16 -1.61 3.51 7.08
C GLY A 16 -0.60 4.60 7.45
N LEU A 17 -0.11 5.36 6.46
CA LEU A 17 0.86 6.45 6.64
C LEU A 17 0.46 7.45 7.75
N PHE A 18 -0.82 7.76 7.86
CA PHE A 18 -1.40 8.62 8.89
C PHE A 18 -2.02 7.79 10.02
N GLU A 19 -2.76 6.75 9.66
CA GLU A 19 -3.53 5.89 10.57
C GLU A 19 -2.64 5.14 11.58
N PHE A 20 -1.47 4.67 11.17
CA PHE A 20 -0.56 3.90 12.02
C PHE A 20 0.73 4.65 12.36
N TYR A 21 0.64 5.97 12.47
CA TYR A 21 1.78 6.84 12.78
C TYR A 21 2.50 6.38 14.07
N GLU A 22 1.75 6.13 15.15
CA GLU A 22 2.34 5.68 16.42
C GLU A 22 3.01 4.30 16.33
N LEU A 23 2.44 3.36 15.57
CA LEU A 23 3.09 2.09 15.29
C LEU A 23 4.43 2.30 14.58
N TYR A 24 4.48 3.17 13.57
CA TYR A 24 5.71 3.40 12.81
C TYR A 24 6.78 4.16 13.60
N LYS A 25 6.42 5.02 14.54
CA LYS A 25 7.36 5.65 15.49
C LYS A 25 8.16 4.61 16.29
N LYS A 26 7.59 3.43 16.52
CA LYS A 26 8.24 2.32 17.23
C LYS A 26 8.86 1.29 16.29
N PHE A 27 8.16 0.93 15.22
CA PHE A 27 8.63 -0.10 14.30
C PHE A 27 9.85 0.33 13.48
N LEU A 28 9.92 1.58 13.02
CA LEU A 28 11.03 2.06 12.20
C LEU A 28 12.36 2.07 12.95
N PRO A 29 12.47 2.59 14.20
CA PRO A 29 13.71 2.46 14.99
C PRO A 29 14.17 1.02 15.13
N LEU A 30 13.26 0.09 15.45
CA LEU A 30 13.59 -1.34 15.53
C LEU A 30 14.11 -1.87 14.20
N PHE A 31 13.43 -1.57 13.11
CA PHE A 31 13.84 -2.04 11.77
C PHE A 31 15.24 -1.55 11.37
N TYR A 32 15.59 -0.31 11.66
CA TYR A 32 16.88 0.27 11.23
C TYR A 32 18.01 0.02 12.22
N ASN A 33 17.73 -0.04 13.53
CA ASN A 33 18.76 -0.21 14.56
C ASN A 33 19.03 -1.68 14.89
N HIS A 34 18.09 -2.59 14.64
CA HIS A 34 18.14 -4.01 14.96
C HIS A 34 17.89 -4.89 13.74
N ARG A 35 18.71 -4.67 12.69
CA ARG A 35 18.58 -5.40 11.42
C ARG A 35 18.70 -6.92 11.58
N GLU A 36 19.37 -7.40 12.62
CA GLU A 36 19.49 -8.82 12.97
C GLU A 36 18.13 -9.50 13.22
N TYR A 37 17.09 -8.75 13.60
CA TYR A 37 15.74 -9.30 13.80
C TYR A 37 14.98 -9.56 12.49
N PHE A 38 15.41 -8.91 11.42
CA PHE A 38 14.73 -8.91 10.13
C PHE A 38 15.49 -9.71 9.08
N TYR A 39 14.78 -10.15 8.05
CA TYR A 39 15.43 -10.82 6.92
C TYR A 39 16.34 -9.85 6.17
N ASP A 40 17.56 -10.27 5.84
CA ASP A 40 18.57 -9.43 5.19
C ASP A 40 18.15 -8.88 3.82
N TRP A 41 17.25 -9.61 3.13
CA TRP A 41 16.69 -9.20 1.85
C TRP A 41 15.47 -8.30 1.94
N CYS A 42 14.98 -8.00 3.14
CA CYS A 42 13.77 -7.21 3.38
C CYS A 42 14.12 -5.72 3.53
N GLU A 43 13.42 -4.86 2.80
CA GLU A 43 13.54 -3.41 2.88
C GLU A 43 12.16 -2.75 2.94
N ILE A 44 12.09 -1.53 3.48
CA ILE A 44 10.89 -0.72 3.43
C ILE A 44 10.99 0.21 2.21
N GLY A 45 10.12 0.01 1.22
CA GLY A 45 10.07 0.81 0.01
C GLY A 45 9.30 2.12 0.18
N SER A 46 8.19 2.07 0.87
CA SER A 46 7.37 3.24 1.22
C SER A 46 6.35 2.92 2.30
N ILE A 47 5.78 3.98 2.89
CA ILE A 47 4.55 3.90 3.68
C ILE A 47 3.47 4.70 2.96
N TYR A 48 2.25 4.14 2.84
CA TYR A 48 1.19 4.76 2.06
C TYR A 48 -0.09 4.96 2.87
N GLY A 49 -0.82 6.04 2.58
CA GLY A 49 -2.08 6.38 3.22
C GLY A 49 -2.58 7.74 2.77
N ALA A 50 -3.73 8.13 3.27
CA ALA A 50 -4.25 9.48 3.18
C ALA A 50 -4.99 9.79 4.48
N PRO A 51 -5.04 11.05 4.93
CA PRO A 51 -5.93 11.44 6.01
C PRO A 51 -7.38 11.12 5.66
N MET A 52 -8.21 10.94 6.68
CA MET A 52 -9.66 10.90 6.50
C MET A 52 -10.12 12.20 5.82
N ASP A 53 -11.32 12.23 5.26
CA ASP A 53 -11.92 13.41 4.61
C ASP A 53 -11.15 13.97 3.38
N CYS A 54 -10.21 13.22 2.79
CA CYS A 54 -9.63 13.57 1.51
C CYS A 54 -10.56 13.21 0.35
N LEU A 55 -11.03 14.22 -0.38
CA LEU A 55 -11.95 14.06 -1.51
C LEU A 55 -11.43 13.08 -2.57
N TRP A 56 -10.11 13.07 -2.79
CA TRP A 56 -9.47 12.19 -3.77
C TRP A 56 -9.22 10.77 -3.27
N GLY A 57 -9.57 10.48 -2.00
CA GLY A 57 -9.53 9.13 -1.45
C GLY A 57 -10.56 8.21 -2.11
N GLY A 58 -10.24 6.95 -2.34
CA GLY A 58 -11.14 5.97 -2.96
C GLY A 58 -11.02 4.57 -2.35
N GLY A 59 -10.44 4.47 -1.19
CA GLY A 59 -10.24 3.23 -0.47
C GLY A 59 -10.55 3.35 1.01
N ARG A 60 -10.32 2.27 1.75
CA ARG A 60 -10.49 2.26 3.20
C ARG A 60 -9.61 3.30 3.86
N LEU A 61 -10.13 3.98 4.87
CA LEU A 61 -9.45 5.00 5.67
C LEU A 61 -9.69 4.70 7.15
N GLY A 62 -8.74 5.02 8.00
CA GLY A 62 -8.82 4.95 9.45
C GLY A 62 -8.40 6.28 10.07
N GLU A 63 -8.82 6.53 11.29
CA GLU A 63 -8.37 7.68 12.08
C GLU A 63 -6.88 7.56 12.41
N GLY A 64 -6.18 8.67 12.54
CA GLY A 64 -4.76 8.70 12.84
C GLY A 64 -4.20 10.10 12.97
N GLU A 65 -2.89 10.25 12.78
CA GLU A 65 -2.20 11.54 12.84
C GLU A 65 -2.70 12.47 11.74
N ASP A 66 -3.08 13.68 12.13
CA ASP A 66 -3.63 14.68 11.21
C ASP A 66 -2.58 15.68 10.69
N ASN A 67 -1.40 15.73 11.33
CA ASN A 67 -0.34 16.65 10.95
C ASN A 67 0.57 16.05 9.85
N PRO A 68 0.41 16.45 8.58
CA PRO A 68 1.21 15.86 7.50
C PRO A 68 2.71 16.18 7.59
N ARG A 69 3.10 17.23 8.33
CA ARG A 69 4.50 17.58 8.52
C ARG A 69 5.19 16.60 9.47
N GLU A 70 4.56 16.23 10.57
CA GLU A 70 5.10 15.22 11.50
C GLU A 70 5.27 13.86 10.82
N VAL A 71 4.27 13.47 10.02
CA VAL A 71 4.33 12.24 9.22
C VAL A 71 5.51 12.29 8.24
N LEU A 72 5.69 13.40 7.51
CA LEU A 72 6.80 13.56 6.57
C LEU A 72 8.17 13.60 7.27
N ASP A 73 8.28 14.23 8.44
CA ASP A 73 9.51 14.29 9.22
C ASP A 73 9.94 12.89 9.70
N LEU A 74 8.99 12.07 10.16
CA LEU A 74 9.25 10.67 10.50
C LEU A 74 9.80 9.90 9.28
N ILE A 75 9.12 9.99 8.15
CA ILE A 75 9.50 9.28 6.91
C ILE A 75 10.88 9.74 6.42
N LYS A 76 11.15 11.02 6.46
CA LYS A 76 12.43 11.62 6.06
C LYS A 76 13.58 11.16 6.95
N THR A 77 13.36 11.01 8.26
CA THR A 77 14.35 10.53 9.22
C THR A 77 14.93 9.17 8.82
N TYR A 78 14.10 8.31 8.24
CA TYR A 78 14.50 6.96 7.80
C TYR A 78 14.75 6.85 6.28
N HIS A 79 14.76 7.96 5.55
CA HIS A 79 14.96 7.99 4.10
C HIS A 79 13.99 7.10 3.30
N ILE A 80 12.76 6.94 3.81
CA ILE A 80 11.69 6.17 3.18
C ILE A 80 10.85 7.10 2.29
N SER A 81 10.12 6.54 1.35
CA SER A 81 9.14 7.27 0.54
C SER A 81 7.77 7.25 1.22
N ALA A 82 7.06 8.38 1.23
CA ALA A 82 5.64 8.46 1.56
C ALA A 82 4.79 8.49 0.30
N ARG A 83 3.62 7.81 0.33
CA ARG A 83 2.66 7.81 -0.80
C ARG A 83 1.27 8.21 -0.34
N LEU A 84 0.71 9.27 -0.94
CA LEU A 84 -0.71 9.59 -0.79
C LEU A 84 -1.58 8.59 -1.55
N THR A 85 -2.71 8.16 -0.98
CA THR A 85 -3.65 7.27 -1.65
C THR A 85 -4.84 8.05 -2.18
N PHE A 86 -4.71 8.57 -3.38
CA PHE A 86 -5.72 9.36 -4.09
C PHE A 86 -6.34 8.51 -5.20
N SER A 87 -7.03 7.46 -4.79
CA SER A 87 -7.55 6.41 -5.66
C SER A 87 -9.06 6.49 -5.91
N ASN A 88 -9.65 7.68 -5.74
CA ASN A 88 -11.05 7.93 -6.11
C ASN A 88 -11.24 7.73 -7.62
N SER A 89 -12.19 6.87 -7.99
CA SER A 89 -12.48 6.51 -9.38
C SER A 89 -13.53 7.38 -10.06
N MET A 90 -14.19 8.28 -9.29
CA MET A 90 -15.35 9.05 -9.71
C MET A 90 -15.08 10.56 -9.75
N LEU A 91 -13.80 10.95 -9.90
CA LEU A 91 -13.40 12.34 -9.96
C LEU A 91 -13.79 13.00 -11.28
N GLU A 92 -14.25 14.22 -11.19
CA GLU A 92 -14.53 15.15 -12.29
C GLU A 92 -13.64 16.40 -12.15
N GLU A 93 -13.58 17.26 -13.16
CA GLU A 93 -12.70 18.44 -13.19
C GLU A 93 -12.89 19.38 -11.97
N GLU A 94 -14.14 19.57 -11.52
CA GLU A 94 -14.46 20.41 -10.37
C GLU A 94 -13.79 19.93 -9.09
N HIS A 95 -13.57 18.61 -8.95
CA HIS A 95 -12.94 18.02 -7.77
C HIS A 95 -11.43 18.25 -7.69
N LEU A 96 -10.77 18.61 -8.82
CA LEU A 96 -9.32 18.87 -8.87
C LEU A 96 -8.90 20.11 -8.06
N SER A 97 -9.83 21.00 -7.78
CA SER A 97 -9.57 22.22 -7.03
C SER A 97 -9.60 22.06 -5.51
N ASP A 98 -9.79 20.82 -4.99
CA ASP A 98 -9.87 20.56 -3.54
C ASP A 98 -8.64 21.11 -2.78
N PRO A 99 -8.82 22.05 -1.81
CA PRO A 99 -7.70 22.73 -1.17
C PRO A 99 -6.87 21.81 -0.28
N LYS A 100 -7.51 20.83 0.41
CA LYS A 100 -6.83 19.91 1.32
C LYS A 100 -5.94 18.95 0.55
N CYS A 101 -6.46 18.30 -0.47
CA CYS A 101 -5.71 17.38 -1.31
C CYS A 101 -4.56 18.08 -2.03
N ASN A 102 -4.77 19.30 -2.54
CA ASN A 102 -3.72 20.10 -3.16
C ASN A 102 -2.64 20.53 -2.16
N THR A 103 -3.00 20.85 -0.92
CA THR A 103 -2.03 21.20 0.12
C THR A 103 -1.15 19.99 0.48
N LEU A 104 -1.72 18.80 0.60
CA LEU A 104 -0.97 17.57 0.81
C LEU A 104 0.00 17.29 -0.35
N CYS A 105 -0.48 17.37 -1.60
CA CYS A 105 0.39 17.18 -2.76
C CYS A 105 1.56 18.15 -2.79
N ARG A 106 1.33 19.42 -2.46
CA ARG A 106 2.40 20.43 -2.39
C ARG A 106 3.45 20.05 -1.35
N LEU A 107 3.04 19.72 -0.13
CA LEU A 107 3.97 19.32 0.94
C LEU A 107 4.79 18.09 0.57
N PHE A 108 4.15 17.07 -0.01
CA PHE A 108 4.82 15.84 -0.42
C PHE A 108 5.76 16.07 -1.62
N ASN A 109 5.39 16.94 -2.55
CA ASN A 109 6.21 17.34 -3.68
C ASN A 109 7.46 18.12 -3.25
N GLU A 110 7.31 19.04 -2.28
CA GLU A 110 8.43 19.82 -1.71
C GLU A 110 9.39 18.96 -0.90
N ALA A 111 8.87 17.98 -0.16
CA ALA A 111 9.68 17.06 0.63
C ALA A 111 10.54 16.10 -0.24
N GLY A 112 10.18 15.89 -1.51
CA GLY A 112 10.90 15.04 -2.46
C GLY A 112 10.79 13.55 -2.19
N ASN A 113 11.09 12.74 -3.21
CA ASN A 113 11.05 11.25 -3.17
C ASN A 113 9.72 10.64 -2.68
N ASN A 114 8.60 11.37 -2.83
CA ASN A 114 7.29 10.92 -2.44
C ASN A 114 6.41 10.65 -3.66
N GLY A 115 5.30 9.95 -3.47
CA GLY A 115 4.45 9.58 -4.57
C GLY A 115 2.95 9.62 -4.26
N VAL A 116 2.16 9.35 -5.29
CA VAL A 116 0.71 9.24 -5.20
C VAL A 116 0.24 7.95 -5.86
N ILE A 117 -0.62 7.22 -5.17
CA ILE A 117 -1.33 6.07 -5.74
C ILE A 117 -2.62 6.59 -6.33
N VAL A 118 -2.76 6.50 -7.65
CA VAL A 118 -3.88 7.09 -8.41
C VAL A 118 -4.71 6.04 -9.15
N HIS A 119 -6.00 6.33 -9.29
CA HIS A 119 -6.93 5.58 -10.13
C HIS A 119 -7.27 6.36 -11.41
N SER A 120 -7.66 7.62 -11.26
CA SER A 120 -8.16 8.48 -12.32
C SER A 120 -7.01 9.03 -13.17
N ASP A 121 -7.09 8.87 -14.48
CA ASP A 121 -6.12 9.49 -15.41
C ASP A 121 -6.30 11.02 -15.44
N LEU A 122 -7.52 11.52 -15.20
CA LEU A 122 -7.76 12.96 -15.03
C LEU A 122 -6.91 13.53 -13.89
N LEU A 123 -6.94 12.86 -12.73
CA LEU A 123 -6.12 13.27 -11.58
C LEU A 123 -4.63 13.08 -11.85
N LEU A 124 -4.24 11.99 -12.50
CA LEU A 124 -2.84 11.72 -12.85
C LEU A 124 -2.24 12.87 -13.65
N HIS A 125 -2.89 13.26 -14.76
CA HIS A 125 -2.39 14.34 -15.62
C HIS A 125 -2.31 15.68 -14.89
N TYR A 126 -3.35 16.01 -14.10
CA TYR A 126 -3.33 17.21 -13.25
C TYR A 126 -2.15 17.24 -12.28
N LEU A 127 -1.86 16.11 -11.62
CA LEU A 127 -0.77 16.02 -10.66
C LEU A 127 0.60 16.06 -11.32
N MET A 128 0.77 15.44 -12.48
CA MET A 128 2.02 15.47 -13.24
C MET A 128 2.40 16.90 -13.65
N GLU A 129 1.43 17.68 -14.09
CA GLU A 129 1.64 19.07 -14.47
C GLU A 129 1.97 19.95 -13.26
N LYS A 130 1.23 19.78 -12.17
CA LYS A 130 1.27 20.70 -11.02
C LYS A 130 2.32 20.36 -9.98
N TYR A 131 2.68 19.07 -9.84
CA TYR A 131 3.57 18.55 -8.80
C TYR A 131 4.62 17.59 -9.38
N PRO A 132 5.57 18.11 -10.17
CA PRO A 132 6.47 17.31 -11.01
C PRO A 132 7.50 16.45 -10.25
N ASN A 133 7.69 16.69 -8.94
CA ASN A 133 8.60 15.88 -8.13
C ASN A 133 7.91 14.63 -7.52
N LEU A 134 6.59 14.50 -7.69
CA LEU A 134 5.87 13.30 -7.27
C LEU A 134 6.03 12.20 -8.31
N TYR A 135 6.22 10.96 -7.86
CA TYR A 135 6.06 9.80 -8.72
C TYR A 135 4.67 9.16 -8.52
N PHE A 136 4.24 8.34 -9.47
CA PHE A 136 2.90 7.77 -9.46
C PHE A 136 2.92 6.25 -9.42
N ALA A 137 1.92 5.68 -8.73
CA ALA A 137 1.63 4.26 -8.73
C ALA A 137 0.18 4.03 -9.21
N SER A 138 0.00 3.11 -10.15
CA SER A 138 -1.33 2.70 -10.60
C SER A 138 -2.02 1.87 -9.52
N SER A 139 -3.24 2.28 -9.16
CA SER A 139 -3.97 1.71 -8.03
C SER A 139 -4.60 0.36 -8.36
N THR A 140 -4.57 -0.57 -7.39
CA THR A 140 -5.34 -1.82 -7.43
C THR A 140 -6.87 -1.60 -7.53
N THR A 141 -7.35 -0.39 -7.19
CA THR A 141 -8.77 -0.05 -7.33
C THR A 141 -9.25 -0.02 -8.78
N LYS A 142 -8.33 0.06 -9.75
CA LYS A 142 -8.64 -0.11 -11.17
C LYS A 142 -9.20 -1.51 -11.50
N VAL A 143 -8.89 -2.50 -10.65
CA VAL A 143 -9.37 -3.89 -10.76
C VAL A 143 -9.05 -4.47 -12.15
N ILE A 144 -7.82 -4.30 -12.60
CA ILE A 144 -7.35 -4.83 -13.90
C ILE A 144 -7.14 -6.34 -13.75
N THR A 145 -8.08 -7.12 -14.26
CA THR A 145 -8.11 -8.59 -14.17
C THR A 145 -7.64 -9.30 -15.43
N ASP A 146 -7.69 -8.63 -16.57
CA ASP A 146 -7.08 -9.12 -17.81
C ASP A 146 -5.57 -8.92 -17.77
N PHE A 147 -4.83 -9.91 -18.26
CA PHE A 147 -3.37 -9.86 -18.22
C PHE A 147 -2.77 -8.91 -19.26
N ASN A 148 -3.41 -8.77 -20.43
CA ASN A 148 -2.92 -7.87 -21.47
C ASN A 148 -3.12 -6.42 -21.07
N ASP A 149 -4.29 -6.08 -20.51
CA ASP A 149 -4.56 -4.75 -19.95
C ASP A 149 -3.54 -4.42 -18.83
N PHE A 150 -3.23 -5.40 -17.97
CA PHE A 150 -2.23 -5.23 -16.92
C PHE A 150 -0.83 -4.99 -17.49
N LYS A 151 -0.47 -5.72 -18.54
CA LYS A 151 0.82 -5.57 -19.22
C LYS A 151 0.93 -4.18 -19.86
N GLU A 152 -0.13 -3.70 -20.54
CA GLU A 152 -0.20 -2.35 -21.10
C GLU A 152 -0.05 -1.29 -20.01
N GLU A 153 -0.71 -1.46 -18.85
CA GLU A 153 -0.55 -0.56 -17.72
C GLU A 153 0.90 -0.53 -17.19
N CYS A 154 1.62 -1.66 -17.20
CA CYS A 154 3.04 -1.70 -16.84
C CYS A 154 3.94 -0.99 -17.85
N GLU A 155 3.54 -0.90 -19.10
CA GLU A 155 4.29 -0.22 -20.17
C GLU A 155 4.13 1.32 -20.11
N ARG A 156 3.13 1.85 -19.41
CA ARG A 156 2.93 3.29 -19.23
C ARG A 156 4.12 3.92 -18.47
N GLU A 157 4.71 4.94 -19.05
CA GLU A 157 5.90 5.60 -18.49
C GLU A 157 5.60 6.45 -17.27
N GLU A 158 4.35 6.95 -17.15
CA GLU A 158 3.88 7.77 -16.05
C GLU A 158 3.93 7.04 -14.69
N PHE A 159 3.85 5.71 -14.71
CA PHE A 159 3.84 4.92 -13.49
C PHE A 159 5.22 4.36 -13.15
N ARG A 160 5.67 4.67 -11.94
CA ARG A 160 6.82 4.00 -11.31
C ARG A 160 6.45 2.60 -10.81
N TYR A 161 5.21 2.42 -10.35
CA TYR A 161 4.69 1.14 -9.87
C TYR A 161 3.28 0.88 -10.39
N VAL A 162 2.96 -0.39 -10.60
CA VAL A 162 1.64 -0.85 -11.02
C VAL A 162 1.21 -2.00 -10.11
N VAL A 163 0.06 -1.84 -9.45
CA VAL A 163 -0.49 -2.85 -8.54
C VAL A 163 -1.50 -3.72 -9.29
N PRO A 164 -1.17 -4.98 -9.63
CA PRO A 164 -2.11 -5.87 -10.28
C PRO A 164 -3.32 -6.18 -9.40
N ASP A 165 -4.43 -6.58 -10.00
CA ASP A 165 -5.45 -7.27 -9.24
C ASP A 165 -4.89 -8.58 -8.67
N PHE A 166 -5.19 -8.88 -7.40
CA PHE A 166 -4.61 -10.03 -6.69
C PHE A 166 -4.87 -11.37 -7.36
N ARG A 167 -5.88 -11.48 -8.23
CA ARG A 167 -6.18 -12.68 -9.03
C ARG A 167 -5.11 -13.00 -10.06
N LEU A 168 -4.28 -12.02 -10.43
CA LEU A 168 -3.13 -12.20 -11.32
C LEU A 168 -1.86 -12.67 -10.59
N ASN A 169 -1.79 -12.53 -9.27
CA ASN A 169 -0.58 -12.73 -8.48
C ASN A 169 0.10 -14.10 -8.68
N LYS A 170 -0.66 -15.15 -8.96
CA LYS A 170 -0.13 -16.53 -9.16
C LYS A 170 -0.08 -16.98 -10.63
N ARG A 171 -0.26 -16.07 -11.57
CA ARG A 171 -0.17 -16.35 -13.02
C ARG A 171 1.31 -16.36 -13.49
N PHE A 172 2.17 -17.14 -12.85
CA PHE A 172 3.63 -17.10 -13.01
C PHE A 172 4.11 -17.23 -14.46
N LYS A 173 3.47 -18.08 -15.29
CA LYS A 173 3.81 -18.20 -16.71
C LYS A 173 3.62 -16.90 -17.47
N LEU A 174 2.54 -16.18 -17.19
CA LEU A 174 2.24 -14.88 -17.79
C LEU A 174 3.13 -13.78 -17.18
N LEU A 175 3.25 -13.75 -15.85
CA LEU A 175 4.09 -12.79 -15.13
C LEU A 175 5.55 -12.84 -15.59
N SER A 176 6.09 -14.02 -15.91
CA SER A 176 7.47 -14.16 -16.40
C SER A 176 7.72 -13.40 -17.71
N THR A 177 6.67 -13.11 -18.50
CA THR A 177 6.76 -12.37 -19.77
C THR A 177 6.82 -10.85 -19.61
N ILE A 178 6.53 -10.32 -18.41
CA ILE A 178 6.63 -8.89 -18.13
C ILE A 178 8.10 -8.46 -18.17
N LYS A 179 8.39 -7.38 -18.89
CA LYS A 179 9.75 -6.82 -18.99
C LYS A 179 10.07 -5.92 -17.79
N GLN A 180 9.12 -5.06 -17.40
CA GLN A 180 9.25 -4.07 -16.31
C GLN A 180 8.89 -4.70 -14.96
N LYS A 181 9.60 -5.74 -14.54
CA LYS A 181 9.30 -6.50 -13.31
C LYS A 181 9.45 -5.68 -12.04
N ASP A 182 10.34 -4.71 -12.06
CA ASP A 182 10.58 -3.76 -10.98
C ASP A 182 9.44 -2.77 -10.75
N LYS A 183 8.55 -2.59 -11.73
CA LYS A 183 7.32 -1.80 -11.58
C LYS A 183 6.18 -2.57 -10.91
N VAL A 184 6.18 -3.91 -10.96
CA VAL A 184 5.05 -4.72 -10.48
C VAL A 184 5.06 -4.81 -8.96
N GLU A 185 4.04 -4.24 -8.33
CA GLU A 185 3.88 -4.20 -6.87
C GLU A 185 2.75 -5.15 -6.45
N PHE A 186 3.10 -6.34 -5.98
CA PHE A 186 2.13 -7.37 -5.61
C PHE A 186 1.50 -7.13 -4.24
N LEU A 187 0.16 -7.27 -4.16
CA LEU A 187 -0.54 -7.34 -2.88
C LEU A 187 -0.12 -8.62 -2.13
N CYS A 188 0.44 -8.47 -0.93
CA CYS A 188 0.81 -9.58 -0.06
C CYS A 188 -0.40 -10.24 0.60
N ASN A 189 -1.43 -9.46 0.85
CA ASN A 189 -2.67 -9.86 1.50
C ASN A 189 -3.84 -9.13 0.88
N GLU A 190 -5.05 -9.67 1.03
CA GLU A 190 -6.27 -9.08 0.48
C GLU A 190 -7.48 -9.58 1.29
N CYS A 191 -8.42 -8.70 1.59
CA CYS A 191 -9.65 -9.06 2.27
C CYS A 191 -10.73 -9.60 1.32
N CYS A 192 -10.62 -9.32 0.02
CA CYS A 192 -11.56 -9.86 -0.98
C CYS A 192 -11.28 -11.33 -1.27
N TYR A 193 -12.35 -12.11 -1.47
CA TYR A 193 -12.20 -13.49 -1.92
C TYR A 193 -12.00 -13.57 -3.44
N VAL A 194 -11.36 -14.64 -3.90
CA VAL A 194 -10.94 -14.80 -5.32
C VAL A 194 -12.12 -14.72 -6.30
N GLY A 195 -13.31 -15.21 -5.90
CA GLY A 195 -14.53 -15.18 -6.72
C GLY A 195 -15.31 -13.86 -6.73
N CYS A 196 -14.80 -12.79 -6.08
CA CYS A 196 -15.49 -11.50 -6.00
C CYS A 196 -15.67 -10.87 -7.37
N GLN A 197 -16.91 -10.63 -7.79
CA GLN A 197 -17.26 -9.93 -9.03
C GLN A 197 -17.57 -8.45 -8.80
N ASP A 198 -17.79 -8.04 -7.56
CA ASP A 198 -18.29 -6.72 -7.18
C ASP A 198 -17.18 -5.78 -6.71
N ARG A 199 -15.89 -6.18 -6.80
CA ARG A 199 -14.76 -5.41 -6.25
C ARG A 199 -14.69 -3.96 -6.81
N LYS A 200 -14.88 -3.82 -8.12
CA LYS A 200 -14.88 -2.51 -8.76
C LYS A 200 -16.02 -1.64 -8.23
N LYS A 201 -17.23 -2.19 -8.18
CA LYS A 201 -18.42 -1.50 -7.64
C LYS A 201 -18.23 -1.10 -6.17
N CYS A 202 -17.56 -1.93 -5.38
CA CYS A 202 -17.24 -1.60 -3.98
C CYS A 202 -16.38 -0.34 -3.90
N TYR A 203 -15.35 -0.22 -4.74
CA TYR A 203 -14.50 0.99 -4.79
C TYR A 203 -15.23 2.21 -5.36
N GLU A 204 -16.11 2.04 -6.34
CA GLU A 204 -16.97 3.11 -6.87
C GLU A 204 -17.89 3.65 -5.78
N THR A 205 -18.50 2.77 -4.97
CA THR A 205 -19.33 3.18 -3.82
C THR A 205 -18.55 4.04 -2.84
N VAL A 206 -17.37 3.59 -2.39
CA VAL A 206 -16.50 4.36 -1.49
C VAL A 206 -16.09 5.69 -2.12
N SER A 207 -15.78 5.70 -3.41
CA SER A 207 -15.43 6.93 -4.13
C SER A 207 -16.56 7.96 -4.13
N LEU A 208 -17.79 7.52 -4.38
CA LEU A 208 -18.97 8.40 -4.35
C LEU A 208 -19.27 8.93 -2.95
N GLN A 209 -19.13 8.07 -1.92
CA GLN A 209 -19.31 8.48 -0.53
C GLN A 209 -18.28 9.55 -0.14
N ASN A 210 -17.02 9.41 -0.55
CA ASN A 210 -15.98 10.43 -0.32
C ASN A 210 -16.25 11.74 -1.06
N LEU A 211 -17.05 11.71 -2.14
CA LEU A 211 -17.56 12.92 -2.83
C LEU A 211 -18.83 13.48 -2.17
N GLY A 212 -19.22 13.00 -0.99
CA GLY A 212 -20.38 13.48 -0.25
C GLY A 212 -21.73 12.99 -0.80
N LYS A 213 -21.74 11.95 -1.65
CA LYS A 213 -22.99 11.37 -2.13
C LYS A 213 -23.59 10.50 -1.03
N ASP A 214 -24.84 10.74 -0.69
CA ASP A 214 -25.62 9.91 0.24
C ASP A 214 -26.09 8.62 -0.43
N ILE A 215 -25.20 7.62 -0.44
CA ILE A 215 -25.46 6.31 -0.99
C ILE A 215 -25.16 5.22 0.05
N PRO A 216 -25.93 4.12 0.08
CA PRO A 216 -25.72 3.05 1.04
C PRO A 216 -24.39 2.32 0.77
N ASP A 217 -23.85 1.73 1.82
CA ASP A 217 -22.67 0.87 1.74
C ASP A 217 -22.90 -0.30 0.77
N HIS A 218 -21.85 -0.65 0.06
CA HIS A 218 -21.87 -1.84 -0.78
C HIS A 218 -21.95 -3.10 0.10
N ILE A 219 -23.00 -3.90 -0.11
CA ILE A 219 -23.17 -5.16 0.62
C ILE A 219 -22.23 -6.22 0.03
N CYS A 220 -21.20 -6.57 0.79
CA CYS A 220 -20.26 -7.60 0.40
C CYS A 220 -20.90 -8.99 0.41
N LYS A 221 -20.83 -9.71 -0.72
CA LYS A 221 -21.38 -11.08 -0.89
C LYS A 221 -20.35 -12.17 -0.56
N ALA A 222 -19.18 -11.80 -0.02
CA ALA A 222 -18.17 -12.78 0.33
C ALA A 222 -18.67 -13.76 1.39
N PRO A 223 -18.34 -15.05 1.30
CA PRO A 223 -18.55 -15.98 2.39
C PRO A 223 -17.90 -15.41 3.66
N ASN A 224 -18.68 -15.31 4.73
CA ASN A 224 -18.21 -14.74 6.02
C ASN A 224 -17.87 -13.23 6.01
N ALA A 225 -18.41 -12.42 5.11
CA ALA A 225 -18.21 -10.97 5.07
C ALA A 225 -18.47 -10.28 6.44
N LYS A 226 -19.42 -10.81 7.23
CA LYS A 226 -19.76 -10.30 8.56
C LYS A 226 -18.74 -10.65 9.66
N GLN A 227 -17.75 -11.48 9.39
CA GLN A 227 -16.78 -11.96 10.39
C GLN A 227 -15.48 -11.14 10.40
N GLY A 228 -15.43 -10.04 9.65
CA GLY A 228 -14.28 -9.20 9.53
C GLY A 228 -13.13 -9.81 8.69
N TYR A 229 -11.97 -9.19 8.77
CA TYR A 229 -10.78 -9.64 8.05
C TYR A 229 -10.30 -11.00 8.59
N ARG A 230 -9.94 -11.89 7.66
CA ARG A 230 -9.35 -13.19 8.01
C ARG A 230 -8.00 -13.35 7.36
N PHE A 231 -7.00 -13.64 8.17
CA PHE A 231 -5.64 -13.91 7.71
C PHE A 231 -5.57 -15.06 6.71
N SER A 232 -6.44 -16.07 6.83
CA SER A 232 -6.55 -17.19 5.91
C SER A 232 -6.92 -16.80 4.47
N LEU A 233 -7.65 -15.70 4.27
CA LEU A 233 -7.94 -15.17 2.94
C LEU A 233 -6.72 -14.53 2.29
N ALA A 234 -5.82 -13.97 3.09
CA ALA A 234 -4.54 -13.42 2.64
C ALA A 234 -3.61 -14.50 2.06
N MET A 235 -3.76 -15.76 2.44
CA MET A 235 -2.91 -16.88 1.98
C MET A 235 -3.05 -17.19 0.48
N ASN A 236 -4.02 -16.63 -0.22
CA ASN A 236 -4.10 -16.74 -1.68
C ASN A 236 -3.09 -15.84 -2.41
N ASN A 237 -2.46 -14.92 -1.72
CA ASN A 237 -1.51 -13.94 -2.22
C ASN A 237 -0.05 -14.38 -1.96
N PRO A 238 0.97 -13.60 -2.36
CA PRO A 238 2.36 -13.90 -2.07
C PRO A 238 2.59 -14.17 -0.58
N SER A 239 2.85 -15.42 -0.22
CA SER A 239 3.31 -15.76 1.13
C SER A 239 4.79 -15.39 1.28
N PHE A 240 5.26 -15.28 2.52
CA PHE A 240 6.68 -15.10 2.80
C PHE A 240 7.56 -16.10 2.01
N ILE A 241 7.22 -17.39 2.08
CA ILE A 241 7.96 -18.45 1.37
C ILE A 241 7.95 -18.24 -0.14
N SER A 242 6.80 -17.86 -0.73
CA SER A 242 6.70 -17.64 -2.17
C SER A 242 7.44 -16.37 -2.62
N ILE A 243 7.50 -15.32 -1.80
CA ILE A 243 8.32 -14.14 -2.08
C ILE A 243 9.78 -14.54 -2.20
N GLN A 244 10.29 -15.29 -1.24
CA GLN A 244 11.68 -15.73 -1.21
C GLN A 244 12.02 -16.71 -2.33
N SER A 245 11.18 -17.70 -2.59
CA SER A 245 11.49 -18.85 -3.47
C SER A 245 10.99 -18.72 -4.90
N ILE A 246 10.05 -17.81 -5.19
CA ILE A 246 9.43 -17.69 -6.52
C ILE A 246 9.54 -16.26 -7.06
N TYR A 247 8.97 -15.26 -6.36
CA TYR A 247 8.87 -13.91 -6.92
C TYR A 247 10.23 -13.24 -7.09
N ARG A 248 11.08 -13.27 -6.07
CA ARG A 248 12.44 -12.70 -6.15
C ARG A 248 13.30 -13.39 -7.22
N PRO A 249 13.39 -14.74 -7.29
CA PRO A 249 14.09 -15.41 -8.37
C PRO A 249 13.57 -15.09 -9.77
N LEU A 250 12.28 -14.78 -9.93
CA LEU A 250 11.70 -14.28 -11.17
C LEU A 250 12.06 -12.83 -11.48
N GLY A 251 12.65 -12.09 -10.53
CA GLY A 251 13.06 -10.70 -10.67
C GLY A 251 12.04 -9.67 -10.17
N PHE A 252 11.00 -10.09 -9.44
CA PHE A 252 10.04 -9.19 -8.81
C PHE A 252 10.51 -8.77 -7.43
N THR A 253 10.45 -7.47 -7.15
CA THR A 253 11.04 -6.89 -5.94
C THR A 253 10.07 -6.04 -5.12
N GLN A 254 8.86 -5.75 -5.61
CA GLN A 254 7.94 -4.82 -4.95
C GLN A 254 6.72 -5.56 -4.39
N PHE A 255 6.44 -5.38 -3.10
CA PHE A 255 5.39 -6.08 -2.37
C PHE A 255 4.62 -5.10 -1.48
N LYS A 256 3.30 -5.15 -1.54
CA LYS A 256 2.41 -4.25 -0.81
C LYS A 256 1.63 -5.00 0.25
N ILE A 257 1.78 -4.55 1.50
CA ILE A 257 0.97 -5.03 2.61
C ILE A 257 -0.27 -4.15 2.69
N GLU A 258 -1.46 -4.75 2.67
CA GLU A 258 -2.72 -4.07 2.97
C GLU A 258 -2.99 -4.10 4.48
N GLY A 259 -3.76 -3.12 4.99
CA GLY A 259 -4.07 -3.08 6.42
C GLY A 259 -4.85 -1.85 6.86
N ARG A 260 -5.08 -0.88 5.99
CA ARG A 260 -5.86 0.32 6.37
C ARG A 260 -7.24 -0.07 6.90
N SER A 261 -7.69 0.59 7.97
CA SER A 261 -8.91 0.30 8.74
C SER A 261 -8.97 -1.08 9.41
N LEU A 262 -7.86 -1.81 9.51
CA LEU A 262 -7.80 -3.11 10.19
C LEU A 262 -7.24 -3.03 11.63
N GLY A 263 -6.73 -1.86 12.02
CA GLY A 263 -6.07 -1.64 13.31
C GLY A 263 -4.59 -2.00 13.31
N SER A 264 -3.82 -1.29 14.13
CA SER A 264 -2.37 -1.42 14.23
C SER A 264 -1.91 -2.81 14.71
N ALA A 265 -2.68 -3.46 15.57
CA ALA A 265 -2.37 -4.81 16.07
C ALA A 265 -2.32 -5.84 14.93
N LEU A 266 -3.30 -5.84 14.00
CA LEU A 266 -3.31 -6.76 12.88
C LEU A 266 -2.22 -6.41 11.86
N VAL A 267 -1.97 -5.12 11.65
CA VAL A 267 -0.88 -4.66 10.77
C VAL A 267 0.47 -5.12 11.32
N LEU A 268 0.69 -5.01 12.65
CA LEU A 268 1.90 -5.54 13.28
C LEU A 268 2.08 -7.03 12.99
N GLU A 269 1.02 -7.85 13.08
CA GLU A 269 1.12 -9.28 12.74
C GLU A 269 1.54 -9.52 11.28
N PHE A 270 1.10 -8.67 10.34
CA PHE A 270 1.59 -8.75 8.96
C PHE A 270 3.06 -8.37 8.84
N LEU A 271 3.50 -7.32 9.54
CA LEU A 271 4.92 -6.93 9.56
C LEU A 271 5.79 -8.06 10.14
N LEU A 272 5.37 -8.68 11.24
CA LEU A 272 6.04 -9.83 11.85
C LEU A 272 6.13 -10.99 10.85
N TYR A 273 5.04 -11.32 10.17
CA TYR A 273 4.99 -12.46 9.25
C TYR A 273 5.89 -12.27 8.01
N TYR A 274 5.91 -11.05 7.42
CA TYR A 274 6.62 -10.82 6.17
C TYR A 274 8.08 -10.39 6.36
N MET A 275 8.41 -9.72 7.46
CA MET A 275 9.66 -8.99 7.60
C MET A 275 10.56 -9.50 8.71
N VAL A 276 10.00 -10.07 9.77
CA VAL A 276 10.73 -10.48 10.97
C VAL A 276 11.08 -11.97 10.92
N LYS A 277 12.32 -12.33 11.29
CA LYS A 277 12.73 -13.72 11.45
C LYS A 277 11.93 -14.37 12.57
N PRO A 278 11.46 -15.64 12.42
CA PRO A 278 10.56 -16.28 13.38
C PRO A 278 11.08 -16.29 14.81
N GLU A 279 12.37 -16.46 15.01
CA GLU A 279 13.04 -16.48 16.32
C GLU A 279 12.94 -15.15 17.07
N TYR A 280 12.75 -14.04 16.38
CA TYR A 280 12.61 -12.69 16.96
C TYR A 280 11.17 -12.18 17.01
N SER A 281 10.19 -12.92 16.47
CA SER A 281 8.81 -12.45 16.38
C SER A 281 8.18 -12.08 17.71
N ILE A 282 8.45 -12.88 18.78
CA ILE A 282 7.94 -12.58 20.13
C ILE A 282 8.63 -11.32 20.64
N HIS A 283 9.95 -11.24 20.51
CA HIS A 283 10.74 -10.12 21.00
C HIS A 283 10.31 -8.79 20.35
N VAL A 284 10.20 -8.74 19.02
CA VAL A 284 9.75 -7.54 18.30
C VAL A 284 8.32 -7.16 18.69
N ARG A 285 7.44 -8.13 18.90
CA ARG A 285 6.07 -7.89 19.38
C ARG A 285 6.08 -7.26 20.78
N GLU A 286 6.86 -7.80 21.71
CA GLU A 286 6.97 -7.30 23.08
C GLU A 286 7.54 -5.88 23.11
N GLU A 287 8.57 -5.58 22.35
CA GLU A 287 9.17 -4.24 22.24
C GLU A 287 8.15 -3.18 21.80
N ILE A 288 7.30 -3.54 20.82
CA ILE A 288 6.27 -2.62 20.32
C ILE A 288 5.11 -2.50 21.30
N TYR A 289 4.64 -3.60 21.91
CA TYR A 289 3.50 -3.57 22.83
C TYR A 289 3.84 -2.97 24.18
N LEU A 290 5.00 -3.28 24.77
CA LEU A 290 5.39 -2.76 26.08
C LEU A 290 5.49 -1.23 26.08
N ASP A 291 5.92 -0.66 24.97
CA ASP A 291 6.02 0.78 24.84
C ASP A 291 4.67 1.48 24.58
N ASN A 292 3.64 0.74 24.12
CA ASN A 292 2.35 1.29 23.65
C ASN A 292 1.13 0.47 24.09
N MET A 293 1.18 -0.17 25.26
CA MET A 293 0.04 -0.98 25.75
C MET A 293 -1.29 -0.21 25.83
N LEU A 294 -1.26 1.12 25.82
CA LEU A 294 -2.45 1.96 25.95
C LEU A 294 -3.03 2.39 24.58
N ASP A 295 -2.25 2.34 23.49
CA ASP A 295 -2.65 2.91 22.20
C ASP A 295 -3.02 1.86 21.14
N LEU A 296 -2.84 0.57 21.44
CA LEU A 296 -3.10 -0.53 20.51
C LEU A 296 -4.45 -1.24 20.73
N PHE A 297 -5.24 -0.78 21.71
CA PHE A 297 -6.55 -1.38 22.04
C PHE A 297 -7.68 -0.39 21.93
#